data_0b4f722a26d235a3c6cfc45c961aabca
#
_entry.id   0b4f722a26d235a3c6cfc45c961aabca
#
_cell.length_a   1.000
_cell.length_b   1.000
_cell.length_c   1.000
_cell.angle_alpha   90.00
_cell.angle_beta   90.00
_cell.angle_gamma   90.00
#
_symmetry.space_group_name_H-M   'P 1'
#
loop_
_entity.id
_entity.type
_entity.pdbx_description
1 polymer ?
#
loop_
_entity_poly.entity_id
_entity_poly.type
_entity_poly.pdbx_seq_one_letter_code
_entity_poly.pdbx_strand_id
1 'polypeptide(L)'
;QMHGSDQRICRKCKRPSCIYPEICPNLNTDHTPLLDIYHSVDALKGIKKSFIGSGVRYDLLQYRHKDEKINEANKRYTKELISRHVSGRLKVAPEHTSDRVLNVMRKPSFKQFETFKKTFDTINQEEGLKQQIVPYFISSHPGCHEEDMAELAVITKKLNFHLEQVQDFTPTPMTLATEIYYTGYHPYTGEKIFTAHSQEEK
;
A
#
# COMPACT_ATOMS: atom_id res chain seq x y z
N GLN A 1 -7.93 -12.82 2.73
CA GLN A 1 -6.81 -13.59 3.27
C GLN A 1 -5.87 -13.95 2.12
N MET A 2 -4.62 -13.48 2.18
CA MET A 2 -3.62 -13.81 1.16
C MET A 2 -3.24 -15.28 1.26
N HIS A 3 -3.23 -15.99 0.15
CA HIS A 3 -2.83 -17.39 0.08
C HIS A 3 -2.06 -17.66 -1.21
N GLY A 4 -1.28 -18.73 -1.22
CA GLY A 4 -0.57 -19.17 -2.42
C GLY A 4 -1.49 -19.92 -3.39
N SER A 5 -1.20 -19.81 -4.67
CA SER A 5 -1.89 -20.52 -5.74
C SER A 5 -1.67 -22.03 -5.63
N ASP A 6 -0.46 -22.47 -5.27
CA ASP A 6 -0.15 -23.87 -4.97
C ASP A 6 0.10 -24.06 -3.48
N GLN A 7 -0.82 -24.72 -2.79
CA GLN A 7 -0.74 -25.01 -1.36
C GLN A 7 0.41 -25.96 -1.00
N ARG A 8 0.88 -26.83 -1.91
CA ARG A 8 2.00 -27.73 -1.68
C ARG A 8 3.31 -26.97 -1.49
N ILE A 9 3.46 -25.85 -2.24
CA ILE A 9 4.59 -24.93 -2.09
C ILE A 9 4.49 -24.21 -0.73
N CYS A 10 3.30 -23.69 -0.39
CA CYS A 10 3.09 -22.98 0.86
C CYS A 10 3.37 -23.82 2.10
N ARG A 11 2.97 -25.09 2.11
CA ARG A 11 3.21 -26.01 3.24
C ARG A 11 4.70 -26.22 3.58
N LYS A 12 5.58 -26.08 2.60
CA LYS A 12 7.04 -26.26 2.75
C LYS A 12 7.79 -24.91 2.82
N CYS A 13 7.07 -23.79 2.69
CA CYS A 13 7.68 -22.48 2.59
C CYS A 13 8.17 -22.01 3.97
N LYS A 14 9.42 -21.51 4.00
CA LYS A 14 10.04 -20.91 5.19
C LYS A 14 10.15 -19.37 5.11
N ARG A 15 9.56 -18.76 4.09
CA ARG A 15 9.58 -17.29 3.95
C ARG A 15 8.77 -16.64 5.09
N PRO A 16 9.33 -15.63 5.76
CA PRO A 16 8.60 -14.90 6.82
C PRO A 16 7.49 -14.00 6.27
N SER A 17 7.53 -13.68 4.97
CA SER A 17 6.52 -12.82 4.33
C SER A 17 6.29 -13.24 2.88
N CYS A 18 5.03 -13.16 2.43
CA CYS A 18 4.66 -13.37 1.02
C CYS A 18 4.81 -12.11 0.14
N ILE A 19 5.09 -10.98 0.76
CA ILE A 19 5.10 -9.67 0.07
C ILE A 19 6.39 -8.88 0.28
N TYR A 20 7.30 -9.35 1.14
CA TYR A 20 8.56 -8.66 1.42
C TYR A 20 9.72 -9.66 1.53
N PRO A 21 10.95 -9.32 1.05
CA PRO A 21 11.30 -8.08 0.30
C PRO A 21 10.69 -8.02 -1.09
N GLU A 22 10.28 -9.14 -1.63
CA GLU A 22 9.64 -9.28 -2.94
C GLU A 22 8.34 -10.08 -2.84
N ILE A 23 7.40 -9.77 -3.71
CA ILE A 23 6.15 -10.52 -3.80
C ILE A 23 6.46 -11.97 -4.20
N CYS A 24 5.93 -12.92 -3.43
CA CYS A 24 6.12 -14.35 -3.68
C CYS A 24 5.49 -14.74 -5.03
N PRO A 25 6.24 -15.39 -5.94
CA PRO A 25 5.68 -15.82 -7.23
C PRO A 25 4.50 -16.80 -7.13
N ASN A 26 4.36 -17.45 -5.96
CA ASN A 26 3.22 -18.34 -5.67
C ASN A 26 2.06 -17.61 -4.98
N LEU A 27 2.17 -16.30 -4.70
CA LEU A 27 1.07 -15.54 -4.13
C LEU A 27 -0.05 -15.41 -5.18
N ASN A 28 -1.28 -15.73 -4.78
CA ASN A 28 -2.44 -15.45 -5.61
C ASN A 28 -2.71 -13.95 -5.62
N THR A 29 -2.48 -13.32 -6.76
CA THR A 29 -2.73 -11.89 -6.99
C THR A 29 -3.90 -11.65 -7.95
N ASP A 30 -4.70 -12.66 -8.25
CA ASP A 30 -5.91 -12.52 -9.06
C ASP A 30 -7.00 -11.80 -8.27
N HIS A 31 -7.42 -10.64 -8.76
CA HIS A 31 -8.47 -9.81 -8.15
C HIS A 31 -9.85 -10.04 -8.79
N THR A 32 -9.98 -10.97 -9.74
CA THR A 32 -11.27 -11.30 -10.37
C THR A 32 -12.37 -11.60 -9.35
N PRO A 33 -12.13 -12.40 -8.29
CA PRO A 33 -13.19 -12.70 -7.31
C PRO A 33 -13.73 -11.45 -6.59
N LEU A 34 -12.95 -10.37 -6.50
CA LEU A 34 -13.42 -9.10 -5.93
C LEU A 34 -14.38 -8.38 -6.87
N LEU A 35 -14.14 -8.43 -8.19
CA LEU A 35 -15.10 -7.91 -9.17
C LEU A 35 -16.41 -8.66 -9.12
N ASP A 36 -16.37 -9.98 -9.00
CA ASP A 36 -17.58 -10.81 -8.91
C ASP A 36 -18.42 -10.42 -7.68
N ILE A 37 -17.76 -10.10 -6.56
CA ILE A 37 -18.44 -9.60 -5.36
C ILE A 37 -19.10 -8.24 -5.63
N TYR A 38 -18.36 -7.28 -6.23
CA TYR A 38 -18.93 -5.96 -6.55
C TYR A 38 -20.10 -6.07 -7.50
N HIS A 39 -19.99 -6.87 -8.57
CA HIS A 39 -21.08 -7.09 -9.52
C HIS A 39 -22.31 -7.73 -8.84
N SER A 40 -22.07 -8.70 -7.96
CA SER A 40 -23.14 -9.34 -7.21
C SER A 40 -23.86 -8.36 -6.27
N VAL A 41 -23.11 -7.48 -5.61
CA VAL A 41 -23.69 -6.45 -4.73
C VAL A 41 -24.45 -5.41 -5.55
N ASP A 42 -23.88 -4.92 -6.65
CA ASP A 42 -24.52 -3.91 -7.50
C ASP A 42 -25.80 -4.44 -8.19
N ALA A 43 -25.90 -5.77 -8.36
CA ALA A 43 -27.11 -6.41 -8.92
C ALA A 43 -28.29 -6.52 -7.91
N LEU A 44 -28.06 -6.27 -6.62
CA LEU A 44 -29.11 -6.36 -5.60
C LEU A 44 -30.12 -5.22 -5.75
N LYS A 45 -31.43 -5.58 -5.65
CA LYS A 45 -32.50 -4.59 -5.70
C LYS A 45 -32.35 -3.55 -4.59
N GLY A 46 -32.33 -2.28 -4.97
CA GLY A 46 -32.22 -1.14 -4.05
C GLY A 46 -30.77 -0.65 -3.85
N ILE A 47 -29.78 -1.37 -4.30
CA ILE A 47 -28.39 -0.89 -4.34
C ILE A 47 -28.19 -0.08 -5.62
N LYS A 48 -27.71 1.15 -5.47
CA LYS A 48 -27.35 2.01 -6.62
C LYS A 48 -25.89 1.86 -7.04
N LYS A 49 -24.99 1.76 -6.08
CA LYS A 49 -23.54 1.59 -6.28
C LYS A 49 -22.92 1.01 -5.01
N SER A 50 -21.90 0.18 -5.17
CA SER A 50 -20.99 -0.25 -4.11
C SER A 50 -19.68 0.53 -4.16
N PHE A 51 -19.19 0.99 -3.02
CA PHE A 51 -17.95 1.74 -2.94
C PHE A 51 -16.95 1.07 -2.00
N ILE A 52 -15.66 1.14 -2.36
CA ILE A 52 -14.59 0.71 -1.46
C ILE A 52 -14.41 1.73 -0.34
N GLY A 53 -14.49 1.28 0.91
CA GLY A 53 -14.29 2.12 2.10
C GLY A 53 -12.87 2.05 2.67
N SER A 54 -12.08 1.04 2.28
CA SER A 54 -10.71 0.83 2.73
C SER A 54 -9.68 1.27 1.70
N GLY A 55 -8.41 1.36 2.10
CA GLY A 55 -7.31 1.57 1.16
C GLY A 55 -7.04 0.34 0.29
N VAL A 56 -6.37 0.56 -0.84
CA VAL A 56 -5.97 -0.49 -1.77
C VAL A 56 -4.47 -0.79 -1.68
N ARG A 57 -4.11 -2.05 -1.94
CA ARG A 57 -2.73 -2.51 -2.05
C ARG A 57 -2.25 -2.35 -3.49
N TYR A 58 -1.86 -1.12 -3.84
CA TYR A 58 -1.42 -0.78 -5.19
C TYR A 58 -0.22 -1.60 -5.68
N ASP A 59 0.66 -2.03 -4.79
CA ASP A 59 1.78 -2.91 -5.08
C ASP A 59 1.34 -4.27 -5.64
N LEU A 60 0.27 -4.85 -5.10
CA LEU A 60 -0.30 -6.10 -5.60
C LEU A 60 -1.04 -5.91 -6.93
N LEU A 61 -1.70 -4.76 -7.11
CA LEU A 61 -2.39 -4.44 -8.38
C LEU A 61 -1.42 -4.27 -9.54
N GLN A 62 -0.21 -3.77 -9.27
CA GLN A 62 0.85 -3.52 -10.25
C GLN A 62 1.82 -4.68 -10.41
N TYR A 63 1.70 -5.71 -9.56
CA TYR A 63 2.58 -6.87 -9.64
C TYR A 63 2.40 -7.60 -10.96
N ARG A 64 3.52 -7.77 -11.70
CA ARG A 64 3.50 -8.52 -12.95
C ARG A 64 3.64 -10.01 -12.67
N HIS A 65 2.52 -10.72 -12.79
CA HIS A 65 2.48 -12.16 -12.67
C HIS A 65 3.03 -12.85 -13.94
N LYS A 66 3.49 -14.09 -13.82
CA LYS A 66 3.96 -14.89 -14.97
C LYS A 66 2.82 -15.25 -15.91
N ASP A 67 1.62 -15.43 -15.40
CA ASP A 67 0.40 -15.68 -16.18
C ASP A 67 -0.19 -14.33 -16.64
N GLU A 68 -0.21 -14.12 -17.95
CA GLU A 68 -0.72 -12.88 -18.54
C GLU A 68 -2.23 -12.70 -18.30
N LYS A 69 -2.99 -13.80 -18.12
CA LYS A 69 -4.42 -13.70 -17.78
C LYS A 69 -4.65 -13.00 -16.45
N ILE A 70 -3.77 -13.25 -15.46
CA ILE A 70 -3.83 -12.56 -14.16
C ILE A 70 -3.48 -11.08 -14.33
N ASN A 71 -2.50 -10.73 -15.16
CA ASN A 71 -2.14 -9.36 -15.44
C ASN A 71 -3.31 -8.59 -16.07
N GLU A 72 -3.96 -9.17 -17.06
CA GLU A 72 -5.15 -8.57 -17.69
C GLU A 72 -6.34 -8.47 -16.71
N ALA A 73 -6.55 -9.47 -15.87
CA ALA A 73 -7.57 -9.44 -14.83
C ALA A 73 -7.30 -8.29 -13.84
N ASN A 74 -6.05 -8.09 -13.42
CA ASN A 74 -5.67 -7.01 -12.52
C ASN A 74 -5.80 -5.62 -13.17
N LYS A 75 -5.48 -5.48 -14.44
CA LYS A 75 -5.74 -4.23 -15.19
C LYS A 75 -7.23 -3.92 -15.24
N ARG A 76 -8.05 -4.92 -15.58
CA ARG A 76 -9.51 -4.78 -15.59
C ARG A 76 -10.05 -4.40 -14.22
N TYR A 77 -9.59 -5.10 -13.16
CA TYR A 77 -9.96 -4.78 -11.79
C TYR A 77 -9.61 -3.35 -11.43
N THR A 78 -8.37 -2.91 -11.72
CA THR A 78 -7.91 -1.56 -11.40
C THR A 78 -8.77 -0.50 -12.11
N LYS A 79 -9.05 -0.70 -13.41
CA LYS A 79 -9.87 0.23 -14.17
C LYS A 79 -11.30 0.29 -13.62
N GLU A 80 -11.92 -0.84 -13.37
CA GLU A 80 -13.29 -0.91 -12.87
C GLU A 80 -13.41 -0.38 -11.43
N LEU A 81 -12.46 -0.73 -10.55
CA LEU A 81 -12.41 -0.20 -9.19
C LEU A 81 -12.41 1.33 -9.21
N ILE A 82 -11.50 1.95 -9.97
CA ILE A 82 -11.36 3.40 -10.02
C ILE A 82 -12.60 4.03 -10.66
N SER A 83 -13.08 3.49 -11.79
CA SER A 83 -14.18 4.11 -12.53
C SER A 83 -15.56 3.96 -11.85
N ARG A 84 -15.78 2.89 -11.07
CA ARG A 84 -17.12 2.56 -10.56
C ARG A 84 -17.23 2.50 -9.04
N HIS A 85 -16.16 2.09 -8.35
CA HIS A 85 -16.20 1.75 -6.92
C HIS A 85 -15.44 2.73 -6.02
N VAL A 86 -14.99 3.87 -6.55
CA VAL A 86 -14.45 4.99 -5.79
C VAL A 86 -15.49 6.10 -5.71
N SER A 87 -15.83 6.54 -4.49
CA SER A 87 -16.85 7.57 -4.22
C SER A 87 -16.33 9.02 -4.37
N GLY A 88 -15.27 9.22 -5.17
CA GLY A 88 -14.61 10.51 -5.34
C GLY A 88 -13.26 10.62 -4.63
N ARG A 89 -13.02 9.83 -3.57
CA ARG A 89 -11.75 9.85 -2.82
C ARG A 89 -11.28 8.41 -2.56
N LEU A 90 -10.07 8.10 -3.06
CA LEU A 90 -9.43 6.80 -2.84
C LEU A 90 -8.33 6.93 -1.79
N LYS A 91 -8.47 6.21 -0.68
CA LYS A 91 -7.43 6.12 0.34
C LYS A 91 -6.32 5.18 -0.12
N VAL A 92 -5.08 5.62 -0.02
CA VAL A 92 -3.89 4.83 -0.37
C VAL A 92 -2.81 5.07 0.67
N ALA A 93 -2.11 4.03 1.08
CA ALA A 93 -1.12 4.10 2.13
C ALA A 93 0.31 3.92 1.58
N PRO A 94 0.94 4.96 1.00
CA PRO A 94 2.36 4.93 0.68
C PRO A 94 3.25 4.89 1.94
N GLU A 95 2.74 5.30 3.08
CA GLU A 95 3.34 5.34 4.42
C GLU A 95 4.49 6.34 4.57
N HIS A 96 5.40 6.44 3.62
CA HIS A 96 6.51 7.38 3.57
C HIS A 96 7.00 7.62 2.14
N THR A 97 7.84 8.63 1.91
CA THR A 97 8.50 8.90 0.62
C THR A 97 9.94 8.40 0.58
N SER A 98 10.62 8.29 1.71
CA SER A 98 11.99 7.78 1.82
C SER A 98 12.02 6.26 1.74
N ASP A 99 12.74 5.71 0.74
CA ASP A 99 12.91 4.26 0.59
C ASP A 99 13.67 3.65 1.78
N ARG A 100 14.53 4.41 2.45
CA ARG A 100 15.23 3.98 3.67
C ARG A 100 14.21 3.68 4.78
N VAL A 101 13.28 4.57 5.04
CA VAL A 101 12.21 4.39 6.03
C VAL A 101 11.26 3.27 5.61
N LEU A 102 10.87 3.24 4.34
CA LEU A 102 9.99 2.20 3.78
C LEU A 102 10.60 0.79 3.89
N ASN A 103 11.92 0.65 3.78
CA ASN A 103 12.61 -0.61 3.99
C ASN A 103 12.48 -1.10 5.45
N VAL A 104 12.63 -0.21 6.44
CA VAL A 104 12.39 -0.54 7.85
C VAL A 104 10.93 -0.90 8.09
N MET A 105 10.00 -0.21 7.45
CA MET A 105 8.55 -0.53 7.46
C MET A 105 8.21 -1.82 6.72
N ARG A 106 9.13 -2.39 5.93
CA ARG A 106 8.91 -3.54 5.04
C ARG A 106 7.80 -3.25 4.02
N LYS A 107 7.81 -2.03 3.48
CA LYS A 107 6.87 -1.53 2.48
C LYS A 107 7.53 -1.41 1.10
N PRO A 108 6.75 -1.38 0.02
CA PRO A 108 7.28 -1.14 -1.32
C PRO A 108 7.85 0.28 -1.46
N SER A 109 8.80 0.46 -2.40
CA SER A 109 9.35 1.78 -2.74
C SER A 109 8.24 2.78 -3.12
N PHE A 110 8.43 4.05 -2.76
CA PHE A 110 7.53 5.14 -3.11
C PHE A 110 7.32 5.29 -4.62
N LYS A 111 8.27 4.89 -5.45
CA LYS A 111 8.12 4.83 -6.91
C LYS A 111 6.92 3.99 -7.38
N GLN A 112 6.57 2.94 -6.63
CA GLN A 112 5.38 2.15 -6.96
C GLN A 112 4.09 2.95 -6.72
N PHE A 113 4.05 3.77 -5.67
CA PHE A 113 2.94 4.68 -5.45
C PHE A 113 2.84 5.73 -6.57
N GLU A 114 3.96 6.32 -7.00
CA GLU A 114 3.96 7.28 -8.11
C GLU A 114 3.45 6.64 -9.42
N THR A 115 3.82 5.39 -9.68
CA THR A 115 3.32 4.63 -10.84
C THR A 115 1.81 4.40 -10.72
N PHE A 116 1.33 4.03 -9.53
CA PHE A 116 -0.10 3.86 -9.28
C PHE A 116 -0.87 5.19 -9.46
N LYS A 117 -0.30 6.30 -8.94
CA LYS A 117 -0.89 7.64 -9.12
C LYS A 117 -1.05 7.99 -10.59
N LYS A 118 -0.03 7.74 -11.41
CA LYS A 118 -0.14 7.97 -12.87
C LYS A 118 -1.27 7.13 -13.50
N THR A 119 -1.38 5.86 -13.12
CA THR A 119 -2.47 4.99 -13.59
C THR A 119 -3.84 5.53 -13.16
N PHE A 120 -3.96 5.97 -11.91
CA PHE A 120 -5.18 6.56 -11.37
C PHE A 120 -5.56 7.84 -12.13
N ASP A 121 -4.61 8.75 -12.35
CA ASP A 121 -4.83 10.01 -13.06
C ASP A 121 -5.24 9.75 -14.53
N THR A 122 -4.60 8.78 -15.19
CA THR A 122 -4.94 8.39 -16.57
C THR A 122 -6.37 7.89 -16.67
N ILE A 123 -6.79 6.97 -15.78
CA ILE A 123 -8.17 6.44 -15.75
C ILE A 123 -9.17 7.57 -15.47
N ASN A 124 -8.87 8.46 -14.54
CA ASN A 124 -9.73 9.62 -14.26
C ASN A 124 -9.91 10.51 -15.50
N GLN A 125 -8.83 10.74 -16.23
CA GLN A 125 -8.88 11.54 -17.46
C GLN A 125 -9.69 10.83 -18.54
N GLU A 126 -9.45 9.54 -18.79
CA GLU A 126 -10.15 8.73 -19.80
C GLU A 126 -11.65 8.63 -19.54
N GLU A 127 -12.04 8.48 -18.27
CA GLU A 127 -13.43 8.31 -17.84
C GLU A 127 -14.13 9.65 -17.46
N GLY A 128 -13.44 10.77 -17.62
CA GLY A 128 -13.98 12.11 -17.28
C GLY A 128 -14.30 12.30 -15.80
N LEU A 129 -13.56 11.63 -14.91
CA LEU A 129 -13.79 11.66 -13.47
C LEU A 129 -12.96 12.77 -12.78
N LYS A 130 -13.43 13.21 -11.61
CA LYS A 130 -12.75 14.21 -10.77
C LYS A 130 -12.42 13.64 -9.38
N GLN A 131 -11.89 12.45 -9.36
CA GLN A 131 -11.55 11.77 -8.11
C GLN A 131 -10.16 12.20 -7.62
N GLN A 132 -9.91 11.98 -6.32
CA GLN A 132 -8.65 12.33 -5.67
C GLN A 132 -8.09 11.12 -4.90
N ILE A 133 -6.77 10.98 -4.90
CA ILE A 133 -6.07 10.11 -3.96
C ILE A 133 -5.90 10.86 -2.64
N VAL A 134 -6.23 10.19 -1.54
CA VAL A 134 -5.92 10.63 -0.18
C VAL A 134 -4.77 9.75 0.33
N PRO A 135 -3.52 10.23 0.27
CA PRO A 135 -2.38 9.47 0.73
C PRO A 135 -2.32 9.47 2.25
N TYR A 136 -1.98 8.33 2.83
CA TYR A 136 -1.73 8.16 4.24
C TYR A 136 -0.23 8.04 4.50
N PHE A 137 0.30 8.84 5.42
CA PHE A 137 1.71 8.86 5.79
C PHE A 137 1.89 8.64 7.29
N ILE A 138 3.05 8.11 7.66
CA ILE A 138 3.46 7.90 9.06
C ILE A 138 4.72 8.71 9.31
N SER A 139 4.67 9.56 10.36
CA SER A 139 5.83 10.26 10.90
C SER A 139 6.46 9.46 12.04
N SER A 140 7.69 9.77 12.40
CA SER A 140 8.40 9.24 13.58
C SER A 140 8.50 7.71 13.64
N HIS A 141 8.37 7.02 12.51
CA HIS A 141 8.60 5.58 12.44
C HIS A 141 10.09 5.28 12.73
N PRO A 142 10.43 4.14 13.36
CA PRO A 142 11.83 3.73 13.48
C PRO A 142 12.58 3.86 12.15
N GLY A 143 13.75 4.50 12.19
CA GLY A 143 14.56 4.83 11.01
C GLY A 143 14.18 6.13 10.28
N CYS A 144 13.11 6.83 10.71
CA CYS A 144 12.73 8.13 10.17
C CYS A 144 13.50 9.25 10.90
N HIS A 145 14.24 10.05 10.16
CA HIS A 145 14.94 11.24 10.66
C HIS A 145 14.21 12.51 10.19
N GLU A 146 14.59 13.64 10.72
CA GLU A 146 13.99 14.94 10.39
C GLU A 146 14.12 15.26 8.89
N GLU A 147 15.26 14.91 8.27
CA GLU A 147 15.49 15.11 6.84
C GLU A 147 14.49 14.33 5.98
N ASP A 148 14.11 13.11 6.40
CA ASP A 148 13.12 12.31 5.68
C ASP A 148 11.74 12.97 5.71
N MET A 149 11.37 13.59 6.83
CA MET A 149 10.12 14.33 6.97
C MET A 149 10.15 15.63 6.13
N ALA A 150 11.28 16.32 6.11
CA ALA A 150 11.45 17.50 5.25
C ALA A 150 11.32 17.12 3.77
N GLU A 151 11.94 16.01 3.34
CA GLU A 151 11.81 15.49 1.98
C GLU A 151 10.36 15.09 1.67
N LEU A 152 9.67 14.42 2.59
CA LEU A 152 8.26 14.07 2.47
C LEU A 152 7.41 15.31 2.21
N ALA A 153 7.62 16.39 2.99
CA ALA A 153 6.89 17.64 2.81
C ALA A 153 7.14 18.27 1.43
N VAL A 154 8.37 18.24 0.93
CA VAL A 154 8.72 18.74 -0.41
C VAL A 154 8.07 17.91 -1.51
N ILE A 155 8.15 16.58 -1.42
CA ILE A 155 7.59 15.67 -2.44
C ILE A 155 6.07 15.77 -2.48
N THR A 156 5.41 15.77 -1.32
CA THR A 156 3.94 15.86 -1.26
C THR A 156 3.42 17.19 -1.78
N LYS A 157 4.13 18.29 -1.53
CA LYS A 157 3.84 19.60 -2.13
C LYS A 157 4.00 19.59 -3.66
N LYS A 158 5.08 18.98 -4.19
CA LYS A 158 5.29 18.82 -5.64
C LYS A 158 4.19 17.99 -6.31
N LEU A 159 3.67 16.99 -5.62
CA LEU A 159 2.58 16.14 -6.10
C LEU A 159 1.19 16.76 -5.88
N ASN A 160 1.15 17.99 -5.34
CA ASN A 160 -0.08 18.74 -5.03
C ASN A 160 -1.05 17.96 -4.12
N PHE A 161 -0.51 17.25 -3.13
CA PHE A 161 -1.32 16.61 -2.12
C PHE A 161 -1.66 17.56 -0.97
N HIS A 162 -2.95 17.64 -0.64
CA HIS A 162 -3.37 18.14 0.67
C HIS A 162 -3.27 16.99 1.66
N LEU A 163 -2.28 17.07 2.55
CA LEU A 163 -2.05 16.03 3.55
C LEU A 163 -3.14 16.13 4.63
N GLU A 164 -4.09 15.22 4.57
CA GLU A 164 -5.18 15.12 5.56
C GLU A 164 -4.88 14.09 6.65
N GLN A 165 -3.99 13.15 6.36
CA GLN A 165 -3.71 12.01 7.23
C GLN A 165 -2.20 11.77 7.30
N VAL A 166 -1.55 12.46 8.23
CA VAL A 166 -0.22 12.11 8.72
C VAL A 166 -0.42 11.65 10.18
N GLN A 167 0.04 10.46 10.50
CA GLN A 167 -0.10 9.90 11.84
C GLN A 167 1.28 9.61 12.42
N ASP A 168 1.50 9.99 13.67
CA ASP A 168 2.69 9.58 14.39
C ASP A 168 2.72 8.07 14.58
N PHE A 169 3.91 7.50 14.47
CA PHE A 169 4.11 6.08 14.72
C PHE A 169 3.63 5.73 16.13
N THR A 170 2.72 4.77 16.19
CA THR A 170 2.23 4.20 17.44
C THR A 170 2.68 2.76 17.55
N PRO A 171 3.51 2.40 18.55
CA PRO A 171 3.94 1.03 18.74
C PRO A 171 2.75 0.07 18.88
N THR A 172 2.65 -0.89 17.97
CA THR A 172 1.62 -1.92 18.02
C THR A 172 2.25 -3.25 18.44
N PRO A 173 1.75 -3.90 19.51
CA PRO A 173 2.31 -5.16 20.00
C PRO A 173 2.50 -6.20 18.87
N MET A 174 3.56 -7.01 19.00
CA MET A 174 3.91 -8.10 18.08
C MET A 174 4.30 -7.64 16.65
N THR A 175 4.67 -6.37 16.46
CA THR A 175 5.21 -5.88 15.19
C THR A 175 6.70 -5.67 15.27
N LEU A 176 7.40 -5.88 14.13
CA LEU A 176 8.83 -5.63 14.00
C LEU A 176 9.19 -4.17 14.35
N ALA A 177 8.37 -3.23 13.90
CA ALA A 177 8.58 -1.80 14.16
C ALA A 177 8.55 -1.49 15.68
N THR A 178 7.67 -2.14 16.43
CA THR A 178 7.59 -1.98 17.87
C THR A 178 8.83 -2.54 18.57
N GLU A 179 9.34 -3.68 18.14
CA GLU A 179 10.57 -4.24 18.68
C GLU A 179 11.76 -3.31 18.42
N ILE A 180 11.90 -2.78 17.19
CA ILE A 180 12.92 -1.79 16.87
C ILE A 180 12.75 -0.52 17.70
N TYR A 181 11.53 -0.03 17.88
CA TYR A 181 11.25 1.17 18.65
C TYR A 181 11.76 1.09 20.09
N TYR A 182 11.53 -0.04 20.75
CA TYR A 182 11.96 -0.22 22.15
C TYR A 182 13.43 -0.62 22.31
N THR A 183 14.00 -1.36 21.36
CA THR A 183 15.38 -1.86 21.45
C THR A 183 16.42 -0.95 20.79
N GLY A 184 16.00 -0.16 19.80
CA GLY A 184 16.91 0.61 18.93
C GLY A 184 17.68 -0.26 17.93
N TYR A 185 17.33 -1.54 17.79
CA TYR A 185 18.04 -2.48 16.91
C TYR A 185 17.09 -3.28 16.03
N HIS A 186 17.50 -3.52 14.79
CA HIS A 186 16.76 -4.42 13.90
C HIS A 186 16.99 -5.88 14.34
N PRO A 187 15.95 -6.64 14.73
CA PRO A 187 16.10 -7.92 15.40
C PRO A 187 16.70 -9.05 14.53
N TYR A 188 16.62 -8.91 13.21
CA TYR A 188 17.21 -9.91 12.30
C TYR A 188 18.62 -9.58 11.85
N THR A 189 19.01 -8.30 11.78
CA THR A 189 20.32 -7.87 11.28
C THR A 189 21.25 -7.40 12.38
N GLY A 190 20.72 -7.03 13.55
CA GLY A 190 21.47 -6.40 14.64
C GLY A 190 21.88 -4.94 14.34
N GLU A 191 21.42 -4.37 13.25
CA GLU A 191 21.72 -2.99 12.85
C GLU A 191 21.02 -2.03 13.82
N LYS A 192 21.78 -0.99 14.25
CA LYS A 192 21.23 0.08 15.08
C LYS A 192 20.32 0.99 14.23
N ILE A 193 19.10 1.19 14.68
CA ILE A 193 18.09 2.02 14.00
C ILE A 193 17.74 3.20 14.92
N PHE A 194 17.72 4.40 14.37
CA PHE A 194 17.25 5.59 15.08
C PHE A 194 15.77 5.45 15.43
N THR A 195 15.40 5.89 16.64
CA THR A 195 14.01 5.90 17.11
C THR A 195 13.74 7.18 17.89
N ALA A 196 12.73 7.95 17.45
CA ALA A 196 12.33 9.19 18.10
C ALA A 196 11.47 8.87 19.35
N HIS A 197 11.93 9.24 20.53
CA HIS A 197 11.22 9.02 21.80
C HIS A 197 10.72 10.32 22.43
N SER A 198 11.48 11.41 22.29
CA SER A 198 11.09 12.73 22.82
C SER A 198 10.16 13.47 21.87
N GLN A 199 9.50 14.49 22.36
CA GLN A 199 8.65 15.40 21.56
C GLN A 199 9.48 16.23 20.58
N GLU A 200 10.74 16.51 20.92
CA GLU A 200 11.66 17.28 20.08
C GLU A 200 12.19 16.45 18.90
N GLU A 201 12.26 15.12 19.04
CA GLU A 201 12.69 14.20 18.00
C GLU A 201 11.56 13.78 17.04
N LYS A 202 10.31 14.07 17.37
CA LYS A 202 9.10 13.76 16.60
C LYS A 202 8.65 14.94 15.75
#